data_0c0a5e88f59d31cb9a9b66196d4f2d8e
#
_entry.id   0c0a5e88f59d31cb9a9b66196d4f2d8e
#
_cell.length_a   1.000
_cell.length_b   1.000
_cell.length_c   1.000
_cell.angle_alpha   90.00
_cell.angle_beta   90.00
_cell.angle_gamma   90.00
#
_symmetry.space_group_name_H-M   'P 1'
#
loop_
_entity.id
_entity.type
_entity.pdbx_description
1 polymer ?
#
loop_
_entity_poly.entity_id
_entity_poly.type
_entity_poly.pdbx_seq_one_letter_code
_entity_poly.pdbx_strand_id
1 'polypeptide(L)'
;SSSVYGLNEKVPFSEDDTVISPVSLYAASKKSNELMAFAYSKLYGLSTTGLRYFTVYGPWGRPDMAPMLFAEAISHGKVINVFNNGDLIRDFTYIDDIVSGTIQVLDKMPDAMNCSHNVPSKVYNIGCSNPIHLMDFICTLERALGRKAKMNMLPMQQGDVYQTNADTTKLETEVGYKPKVNLKEGIDCFVSWYKQYFLNVN
;
A
#
# COMPACT_ATOMS: atom_id res chain seq x y z
N SER A 1 -4.09 -6.99 -0.18
CA SER A 1 -4.42 -5.68 0.36
C SER A 1 -4.24 -5.64 1.87
N SER A 2 -3.61 -4.60 2.40
CA SER A 2 -3.48 -4.38 3.85
C SER A 2 -4.83 -4.23 4.58
N SER A 3 -5.91 -3.94 3.85
CA SER A 3 -7.25 -3.87 4.44
C SER A 3 -7.71 -5.17 5.13
N VAL A 4 -7.10 -6.31 4.80
CA VAL A 4 -7.42 -7.60 5.45
C VAL A 4 -7.11 -7.60 6.93
N TYR A 5 -6.20 -6.74 7.39
CA TYR A 5 -5.83 -6.64 8.80
C TYR A 5 -6.96 -6.11 9.69
N GLY A 6 -7.88 -5.32 9.12
CA GLY A 6 -9.11 -4.90 9.81
C GLY A 6 -8.82 -4.25 11.18
N LEU A 7 -9.34 -4.87 12.25
CA LEU A 7 -9.17 -4.40 13.64
C LEU A 7 -7.86 -4.87 14.31
N ASN A 8 -6.86 -5.31 13.54
CA ASN A 8 -5.57 -5.68 14.14
C ASN A 8 -4.87 -4.44 14.70
N GLU A 9 -4.60 -4.44 16.01
CA GLU A 9 -3.95 -3.32 16.72
C GLU A 9 -2.43 -3.44 16.74
N LYS A 10 -1.91 -4.66 16.49
CA LYS A 10 -0.47 -4.91 16.49
C LYS A 10 0.18 -4.29 15.24
N VAL A 11 1.20 -3.48 15.43
CA VAL A 11 2.04 -2.92 14.36
C VAL A 11 3.51 -3.23 14.64
N PRO A 12 4.32 -3.52 13.60
CA PRO A 12 3.93 -3.69 12.19
C PRO A 12 3.01 -4.87 11.97
N PHE A 13 2.16 -4.80 10.92
CA PHE A 13 1.27 -5.88 10.50
C PHE A 13 2.07 -7.03 9.91
N SER A 14 1.94 -8.22 10.48
CA SER A 14 2.62 -9.43 10.03
C SER A 14 1.66 -10.37 9.31
N GLU A 15 2.16 -11.14 8.34
CA GLU A 15 1.38 -12.18 7.66
C GLU A 15 0.91 -13.27 8.62
N ASP A 16 1.61 -13.44 9.76
CA ASP A 16 1.28 -14.41 10.81
C ASP A 16 0.16 -13.93 11.75
N ASP A 17 -0.24 -12.65 11.64
CA ASP A 17 -1.33 -12.13 12.44
C ASP A 17 -2.65 -12.76 12.03
N THR A 18 -3.50 -13.04 13.02
CA THR A 18 -4.84 -13.58 12.79
C THR A 18 -5.75 -12.49 12.22
N VAL A 19 -6.08 -12.60 10.93
CA VAL A 19 -6.91 -11.62 10.20
C VAL A 19 -8.31 -12.17 9.95
N ILE A 20 -9.20 -12.02 10.95
CA ILE A 20 -10.57 -12.53 10.94
C ILE A 20 -11.64 -11.45 11.14
N SER A 21 -11.25 -10.20 11.35
CA SER A 21 -12.15 -9.09 11.69
C SER A 21 -12.09 -7.98 10.63
N PRO A 22 -12.55 -8.23 9.39
CA PRO A 22 -12.59 -7.22 8.35
C PRO A 22 -13.59 -6.11 8.72
N VAL A 23 -13.21 -4.84 8.50
CA VAL A 23 -14.04 -3.66 8.81
C VAL A 23 -14.84 -3.13 7.61
N SER A 24 -14.72 -3.78 6.46
CA SER A 24 -15.47 -3.42 5.26
C SER A 24 -15.72 -4.64 4.36
N LEU A 25 -16.73 -4.55 3.49
CA LEU A 25 -16.99 -5.58 2.48
C LEU A 25 -15.77 -5.77 1.55
N TYR A 26 -15.07 -4.66 1.22
CA TYR A 26 -13.82 -4.73 0.47
C TYR A 26 -12.77 -5.58 1.20
N ALA A 27 -12.52 -5.33 2.47
CA ALA A 27 -11.59 -6.12 3.28
C ALA A 27 -11.98 -7.61 3.31
N ALA A 28 -13.26 -7.91 3.53
CA ALA A 28 -13.78 -9.27 3.50
C ALA A 28 -13.55 -9.94 2.14
N SER A 29 -13.83 -9.25 1.03
CA SER A 29 -13.59 -9.77 -0.33
C SER A 29 -12.12 -10.08 -0.58
N LYS A 30 -11.20 -9.22 -0.10
CA LYS A 30 -9.75 -9.45 -0.24
C LYS A 30 -9.26 -10.63 0.60
N LYS A 31 -9.81 -10.81 1.81
CA LYS A 31 -9.52 -12.02 2.61
C LYS A 31 -10.09 -13.28 1.95
N SER A 32 -11.27 -13.21 1.36
CA SER A 32 -11.86 -14.32 0.61
C SER A 32 -10.97 -14.74 -0.57
N ASN A 33 -10.33 -13.81 -1.26
CA ASN A 33 -9.38 -14.14 -2.34
C ASN A 33 -8.19 -14.98 -1.83
N GLU A 34 -7.64 -14.67 -0.64
CA GLU A 34 -6.58 -15.47 -0.03
C GLU A 34 -7.04 -16.90 0.28
N LEU A 35 -8.24 -17.04 0.84
CA LEU A 35 -8.83 -18.35 1.17
C LEU A 35 -9.13 -19.18 -0.09
N MET A 36 -9.67 -18.55 -1.13
CA MET A 36 -9.90 -19.21 -2.42
C MET A 36 -8.59 -19.66 -3.06
N ALA A 37 -7.55 -18.81 -3.09
CA ALA A 37 -6.25 -19.16 -3.61
C ALA A 37 -5.64 -20.36 -2.87
N PHE A 38 -5.72 -20.38 -1.53
CA PHE A 38 -5.29 -21.51 -0.72
C PHE A 38 -6.05 -22.79 -1.05
N ALA A 39 -7.38 -22.72 -1.18
CA ALA A 39 -8.21 -23.88 -1.54
C ALA A 39 -7.87 -24.47 -2.92
N TYR A 40 -7.68 -23.59 -3.92
CA TYR A 40 -7.21 -24.01 -5.25
C TYR A 40 -5.82 -24.63 -5.22
N SER A 41 -4.91 -24.05 -4.46
CA SER A 41 -3.57 -24.60 -4.25
C SER A 41 -3.65 -26.01 -3.65
N LYS A 42 -4.48 -26.20 -2.63
CA LYS A 42 -4.66 -27.51 -1.99
C LYS A 42 -5.30 -28.55 -2.90
N LEU A 43 -6.34 -28.16 -3.66
CA LEU A 43 -7.12 -29.09 -4.50
C LEU A 43 -6.37 -29.49 -5.78
N TYR A 44 -5.64 -28.57 -6.36
CA TYR A 44 -5.07 -28.73 -7.71
C TYR A 44 -3.55 -28.68 -7.74
N GLY A 45 -2.88 -28.53 -6.59
CA GLY A 45 -1.42 -28.43 -6.52
C GLY A 45 -0.83 -27.18 -7.18
N LEU A 46 -1.65 -26.14 -7.38
CA LEU A 46 -1.21 -24.89 -7.98
C LEU A 46 -0.38 -24.07 -6.99
N SER A 47 0.83 -23.69 -7.38
CA SER A 47 1.62 -22.73 -6.58
C SER A 47 0.96 -21.35 -6.63
N THR A 48 0.59 -20.80 -5.46
CA THR A 48 -0.05 -19.49 -5.35
C THR A 48 0.71 -18.57 -4.41
N THR A 49 0.88 -17.31 -4.83
CA THR A 49 1.43 -16.26 -3.98
C THR A 49 0.46 -15.09 -3.91
N GLY A 50 -0.04 -14.81 -2.71
CA GLY A 50 -0.84 -13.64 -2.42
C GLY A 50 0.04 -12.46 -2.00
N LEU A 51 -0.23 -11.26 -2.51
CA LEU A 51 0.45 -10.04 -2.10
C LEU A 51 -0.52 -9.08 -1.41
N ARG A 52 -0.21 -8.72 -0.16
CA ARG A 52 -0.93 -7.69 0.60
C ARG A 52 -0.27 -6.34 0.35
N TYR A 53 -0.72 -5.65 -0.69
CA TYR A 53 -0.25 -4.30 -1.00
C TYR A 53 -0.67 -3.32 0.08
N PHE A 54 0.28 -2.52 0.56
CA PHE A 54 0.04 -1.35 1.39
C PHE A 54 -0.26 -0.13 0.50
N THR A 55 -0.08 1.10 1.00
CA THR A 55 -0.49 2.28 0.23
C THR A 55 0.54 2.59 -0.86
N VAL A 56 0.18 2.28 -2.10
CA VAL A 56 1.03 2.55 -3.27
C VAL A 56 0.77 3.95 -3.80
N TYR A 57 1.83 4.67 -4.16
CA TYR A 57 1.75 5.95 -4.86
C TYR A 57 2.75 6.01 -6.02
N GLY A 58 2.51 6.90 -6.98
CA GLY A 58 3.37 7.06 -8.15
C GLY A 58 2.56 7.27 -9.44
N PRO A 59 3.24 7.28 -10.60
CA PRO A 59 2.61 7.34 -11.91
C PRO A 59 1.52 6.29 -12.11
N TRP A 60 0.44 6.67 -12.82
CA TRP A 60 -0.71 5.81 -13.10
C TRP A 60 -1.47 5.32 -11.87
N GLY A 61 -1.30 6.01 -10.73
CA GLY A 61 -2.05 5.74 -9.52
C GLY A 61 -3.57 5.89 -9.74
N ARG A 62 -4.35 5.16 -8.94
CA ARG A 62 -5.81 5.24 -8.99
C ARG A 62 -6.28 6.66 -8.66
N PRO A 63 -7.19 7.24 -9.48
CA PRO A 63 -7.62 8.63 -9.30
C PRO A 63 -8.40 8.88 -8.00
N ASP A 64 -8.99 7.86 -7.41
CA ASP A 64 -9.75 7.90 -6.16
C ASP A 64 -8.89 7.76 -4.89
N MET A 65 -7.58 7.59 -5.04
CA MET A 65 -6.66 7.49 -3.90
C MET A 65 -6.08 8.84 -3.49
N ALA A 66 -5.80 8.99 -2.19
CA ALA A 66 -5.33 10.25 -1.60
C ALA A 66 -4.15 10.92 -2.36
N PRO A 67 -3.09 10.20 -2.81
CA PRO A 67 -2.01 10.85 -3.56
C PRO A 67 -2.47 11.58 -4.82
N MET A 68 -3.35 10.95 -5.61
CA MET A 68 -3.90 11.55 -6.83
C MET A 68 -4.88 12.66 -6.53
N LEU A 69 -5.81 12.45 -5.58
CA LEU A 69 -6.78 13.46 -5.14
C LEU A 69 -6.07 14.72 -4.62
N PHE A 70 -5.01 14.55 -3.83
CA PHE A 70 -4.25 15.67 -3.30
C PHE A 70 -3.49 16.40 -4.41
N ALA A 71 -2.82 15.67 -5.32
CA ALA A 71 -2.11 16.28 -6.43
C ALA A 71 -3.07 17.11 -7.31
N GLU A 72 -4.24 16.56 -7.64
CA GLU A 72 -5.25 17.28 -8.41
C GLU A 72 -5.75 18.54 -7.68
N ALA A 73 -6.19 18.39 -6.45
CA ALA A 73 -6.78 19.49 -5.71
C ALA A 73 -5.76 20.61 -5.45
N ILE A 74 -4.52 20.27 -5.05
CA ILE A 74 -3.45 21.24 -4.81
C ILE A 74 -3.11 21.98 -6.11
N SER A 75 -2.93 21.28 -7.21
CA SER A 75 -2.60 21.87 -8.51
C SER A 75 -3.66 22.88 -8.98
N HIS A 76 -4.93 22.63 -8.71
CA HIS A 76 -6.03 23.49 -9.09
C HIS A 76 -6.46 24.48 -7.99
N GLY A 77 -5.76 24.51 -6.83
CA GLY A 77 -6.10 25.38 -5.69
C GLY A 77 -7.42 25.05 -5.02
N LYS A 78 -7.91 23.83 -5.20
CA LYS A 78 -9.06 23.27 -4.51
C LYS A 78 -8.70 22.86 -3.08
N VAL A 79 -9.70 22.66 -2.24
CA VAL A 79 -9.53 22.17 -0.86
C VAL A 79 -9.35 20.66 -0.86
N ILE A 80 -8.39 20.17 -0.06
CA ILE A 80 -8.25 18.74 0.25
C ILE A 80 -8.92 18.43 1.59
N ASN A 81 -9.58 17.29 1.70
CA ASN A 81 -10.08 16.76 2.97
C ASN A 81 -8.98 15.97 3.68
N VAL A 82 -8.67 16.38 4.91
CA VAL A 82 -7.63 15.76 5.74
C VAL A 82 -8.30 15.12 6.95
N PHE A 83 -8.48 13.81 6.91
CA PHE A 83 -9.16 13.06 7.97
C PHE A 83 -8.29 12.91 9.23
N ASN A 84 -8.95 12.66 10.35
CA ASN A 84 -8.35 12.61 11.69
C ASN A 84 -7.47 13.83 11.99
N ASN A 85 -7.86 15.00 11.50
CA ASN A 85 -7.10 16.25 11.64
C ASN A 85 -5.62 16.12 11.19
N GLY A 86 -5.34 15.19 10.26
CA GLY A 86 -4.00 14.91 9.75
C GLY A 86 -3.16 13.96 10.60
N ASP A 87 -3.68 13.53 11.75
CA ASP A 87 -3.00 12.58 12.64
C ASP A 87 -3.25 11.13 12.18
N LEU A 88 -2.67 10.80 11.03
CA LEU A 88 -2.67 9.46 10.45
C LEU A 88 -1.26 9.07 10.01
N ILE A 89 -0.93 7.80 10.15
CA ILE A 89 0.34 7.24 9.75
C ILE A 89 0.10 6.17 8.69
N ARG A 90 0.81 6.26 7.57
CA ARG A 90 0.65 5.33 6.45
C ARG A 90 2.00 4.82 5.95
N ASP A 91 2.03 3.56 5.61
CA ASP A 91 3.13 2.96 4.86
C ASP A 91 2.93 3.27 3.37
N PHE A 92 3.56 4.36 2.92
CA PHE A 92 3.54 4.77 1.52
C PHE A 92 4.72 4.15 0.77
N THR A 93 4.43 3.43 -0.30
CA THR A 93 5.44 2.77 -1.12
C THR A 93 5.38 3.24 -2.56
N TYR A 94 6.53 3.62 -3.12
CA TYR A 94 6.59 4.06 -4.50
C TYR A 94 6.36 2.90 -5.47
N ILE A 95 5.70 3.18 -6.60
CA ILE A 95 5.24 2.16 -7.56
C ILE A 95 6.37 1.27 -8.08
N ASP A 96 7.57 1.80 -8.33
CA ASP A 96 8.67 1.01 -8.88
C ASP A 96 9.16 -0.06 -7.89
N ASP A 97 9.19 0.26 -6.59
CA ASP A 97 9.50 -0.73 -5.55
C ASP A 97 8.44 -1.84 -5.52
N ILE A 98 7.16 -1.47 -5.63
CA ILE A 98 6.04 -2.42 -5.67
C ILE A 98 6.14 -3.33 -6.91
N VAL A 99 6.40 -2.76 -8.08
CA VAL A 99 6.56 -3.53 -9.33
C VAL A 99 7.76 -4.47 -9.23
N SER A 100 8.91 -3.95 -8.75
CA SER A 100 10.11 -4.76 -8.55
C SER A 100 9.85 -5.95 -7.63
N GLY A 101 9.22 -5.74 -6.47
CA GLY A 101 8.88 -6.83 -5.54
C GLY A 101 7.89 -7.83 -6.13
N THR A 102 6.89 -7.33 -6.87
CA THR A 102 5.90 -8.19 -7.54
C THR A 102 6.55 -9.10 -8.59
N ILE A 103 7.50 -8.57 -9.38
CA ILE A 103 8.25 -9.36 -10.38
C ILE A 103 9.15 -10.39 -9.69
N GLN A 104 9.87 -9.99 -8.65
CA GLN A 104 10.75 -10.91 -7.91
C GLN A 104 10.00 -12.12 -7.32
N VAL A 105 8.75 -11.94 -6.91
CA VAL A 105 7.90 -13.03 -6.40
C VAL A 105 7.60 -14.08 -7.48
N LEU A 106 7.50 -13.69 -8.76
CA LEU A 106 7.22 -14.64 -9.86
C LEU A 106 8.32 -15.71 -9.99
N ASP A 107 9.57 -15.36 -9.69
CA ASP A 107 10.71 -16.25 -9.76
C ASP A 107 10.85 -17.16 -8.50
N LYS A 108 9.98 -16.97 -7.51
CA LYS A 108 10.03 -17.64 -6.20
C LYS A 108 8.72 -18.39 -5.91
N MET A 109 8.37 -19.32 -6.78
CA MET A 109 7.15 -20.13 -6.59
C MET A 109 7.18 -20.89 -5.26
N PRO A 110 6.08 -20.86 -4.47
CA PRO A 110 5.97 -21.65 -3.26
C PRO A 110 6.10 -23.15 -3.56
N ASP A 111 6.92 -23.85 -2.76
CA ASP A 111 7.01 -25.28 -2.74
C ASP A 111 6.21 -25.84 -1.55
N ALA A 112 5.42 -26.88 -1.78
CA ALA A 112 4.60 -27.51 -0.76
C ALA A 112 5.40 -27.95 0.47
N MET A 113 6.60 -28.47 0.28
CA MET A 113 7.47 -28.95 1.38
C MET A 113 7.88 -27.83 2.34
N ASN A 114 7.91 -26.57 1.85
CA ASN A 114 8.31 -25.39 2.60
C ASN A 114 7.12 -24.49 2.98
N CYS A 115 5.91 -25.01 2.89
CA CYS A 115 4.68 -24.28 3.19
C CYS A 115 3.84 -24.98 4.25
N SER A 116 3.01 -24.21 4.95
CA SER A 116 2.09 -24.74 5.96
C SER A 116 1.14 -25.78 5.34
N HIS A 117 0.86 -26.82 6.09
CA HIS A 117 -0.05 -27.92 5.68
C HIS A 117 0.34 -28.64 4.38
N ASN A 118 1.60 -28.55 3.93
CA ASN A 118 2.08 -29.07 2.65
C ASN A 118 1.22 -28.58 1.47
N VAL A 119 0.85 -27.30 1.49
CA VAL A 119 0.11 -26.61 0.42
C VAL A 119 1.00 -25.54 -0.18
N PRO A 120 1.28 -25.54 -1.51
CA PRO A 120 2.17 -24.56 -2.14
C PRO A 120 1.51 -23.19 -2.25
N SER A 121 1.21 -22.59 -1.10
CA SER A 121 0.53 -21.28 -0.99
C SER A 121 1.24 -20.42 0.05
N LYS A 122 1.61 -19.22 -0.35
CA LYS A 122 2.19 -18.19 0.53
C LYS A 122 1.48 -16.86 0.38
N VAL A 123 1.55 -16.06 1.44
CA VAL A 123 1.10 -14.67 1.43
C VAL A 123 2.25 -13.80 1.93
N TYR A 124 2.49 -12.66 1.28
CA TYR A 124 3.48 -11.69 1.69
C TYR A 124 2.88 -10.29 1.79
N ASN A 125 3.34 -9.55 2.77
CA ASN A 125 3.18 -8.10 2.78
C ASN A 125 4.14 -7.48 1.77
N ILE A 126 3.69 -6.46 1.07
CA ILE A 126 4.53 -5.64 0.21
C ILE A 126 4.26 -4.16 0.50
N GLY A 127 5.29 -3.49 1.00
CA GLY A 127 5.27 -2.13 1.51
C GLY A 127 6.68 -1.60 1.68
N CYS A 128 6.81 -0.39 2.22
CA CYS A 128 8.10 0.24 2.48
C CYS A 128 8.66 -0.08 3.88
N SER A 129 7.83 -0.61 4.79
CA SER A 129 8.16 -0.79 6.22
C SER A 129 8.68 0.50 6.89
N ASN A 130 8.35 1.65 6.33
CA ASN A 130 8.74 2.97 6.83
C ASN A 130 7.51 3.87 6.90
N PRO A 131 6.71 3.77 7.97
CA PRO A 131 5.46 4.52 8.11
C PRO A 131 5.73 6.03 8.22
N ILE A 132 4.92 6.82 7.53
CA ILE A 132 5.06 8.27 7.38
C ILE A 132 3.79 8.95 7.85
N HIS A 133 3.91 10.07 8.57
CA HIS A 133 2.77 10.91 8.91
C HIS A 133 2.12 11.49 7.63
N LEU A 134 0.80 11.50 7.58
CA LEU A 134 0.05 12.04 6.45
C LEU A 134 0.44 13.48 6.15
N MET A 135 0.69 14.28 7.19
CA MET A 135 1.10 15.69 7.03
C MET A 135 2.48 15.82 6.38
N ASP A 136 3.41 14.89 6.64
CA ASP A 136 4.73 14.90 5.99
C ASP A 136 4.62 14.55 4.49
N PHE A 137 3.71 13.62 4.16
CA PHE A 137 3.37 13.32 2.77
C PHE A 137 2.82 14.56 2.06
N ILE A 138 1.82 15.24 2.66
CA ILE A 138 1.21 16.45 2.11
C ILE A 138 2.26 17.57 1.96
N CYS A 139 3.07 17.83 2.98
CA CYS A 139 4.12 18.84 2.93
C CYS A 139 5.16 18.57 1.82
N THR A 140 5.50 17.30 1.60
CA THR A 140 6.44 16.91 0.53
C THR A 140 5.81 17.12 -0.84
N LEU A 141 4.52 16.77 -0.98
CA LEU A 141 3.75 17.00 -2.21
C LEU A 141 3.59 18.49 -2.53
N GLU A 142 3.30 19.32 -1.52
CA GLU A 142 3.26 20.79 -1.66
C GLU A 142 4.56 21.38 -2.22
N ARG A 143 5.69 20.93 -1.67
CA ARG A 143 7.03 21.40 -2.11
C ARG A 143 7.26 21.02 -3.57
N ALA A 144 6.96 19.79 -3.98
CA ALA A 144 7.17 19.32 -5.35
C ALA A 144 6.23 20.00 -6.36
N LEU A 145 4.97 20.27 -5.96
CA LEU A 145 4.02 21.01 -6.77
C LEU A 145 4.31 22.52 -6.83
N GLY A 146 5.07 23.04 -5.85
CA GLY A 146 5.32 24.49 -5.71
C GLY A 146 4.10 25.27 -5.21
N ARG A 147 3.14 24.62 -4.55
CA ARG A 147 1.89 25.22 -4.12
C ARG A 147 1.40 24.64 -2.78
N LYS A 148 0.88 25.52 -1.92
CA LYS A 148 0.30 25.12 -0.63
C LYS A 148 -1.10 24.55 -0.79
N ALA A 149 -1.40 23.50 -0.03
CA ALA A 149 -2.71 22.92 0.07
C ALA A 149 -3.65 23.83 0.88
N LYS A 150 -4.89 23.91 0.44
CA LYS A 150 -6.00 24.37 1.28
C LYS A 150 -6.61 23.16 1.95
N MET A 151 -6.58 23.09 3.27
CA MET A 151 -6.98 21.90 4.01
C MET A 151 -8.30 22.12 4.73
N ASN A 152 -9.18 21.14 4.62
CA ASN A 152 -10.38 20.99 5.45
C ASN A 152 -10.12 19.83 6.42
N MET A 153 -9.91 20.15 7.69
CA MET A 153 -9.63 19.16 8.72
C MET A 153 -10.93 18.50 9.15
N LEU A 154 -10.97 17.17 9.09
CA LEU A 154 -12.14 16.35 9.37
C LEU A 154 -11.83 15.35 10.49
N PRO A 155 -12.85 14.89 11.23
CA PRO A 155 -12.68 13.79 12.18
C PRO A 155 -12.27 12.49 11.44
N MET A 156 -11.91 11.48 12.22
CA MET A 156 -11.57 10.14 11.70
C MET A 156 -12.72 9.59 10.86
N GLN A 157 -12.39 9.07 9.67
CA GLN A 157 -13.37 8.43 8.81
C GLN A 157 -13.77 7.07 9.38
N GLN A 158 -15.06 6.76 9.35
CA GLN A 158 -15.55 5.45 9.82
C GLN A 158 -14.93 4.30 9.00
N GLY A 159 -14.41 3.30 9.70
CA GLY A 159 -13.76 2.14 9.07
C GLY A 159 -12.32 2.37 8.60
N ASP A 160 -11.76 3.57 8.82
CA ASP A 160 -10.33 3.80 8.60
C ASP A 160 -9.51 3.39 9.84
N VAL A 161 -8.21 3.19 9.65
CA VAL A 161 -7.28 2.80 10.73
C VAL A 161 -6.31 3.95 10.99
N TYR A 162 -5.87 4.09 12.26
CA TYR A 162 -4.94 5.14 12.65
C TYR A 162 -3.60 4.99 11.95
N GLN A 163 -3.06 3.78 11.93
CA GLN A 163 -1.75 3.49 11.38
C GLN A 163 -1.75 2.25 10.49
N THR A 164 -0.98 2.30 9.40
CA THR A 164 -0.58 1.12 8.64
C THR A 164 0.94 1.05 8.59
N ASN A 165 1.51 -0.12 8.84
CA ASN A 165 2.93 -0.41 8.75
C ASN A 165 3.12 -1.88 8.36
N ALA A 166 3.77 -2.15 7.24
CA ALA A 166 4.06 -3.50 6.78
C ALA A 166 5.24 -4.11 7.54
N ASP A 167 5.10 -5.33 8.02
CA ASP A 167 6.25 -6.19 8.26
C ASP A 167 6.59 -6.88 6.93
N THR A 168 7.68 -6.50 6.30
CA THR A 168 8.14 -7.06 5.01
C THR A 168 9.24 -8.11 5.19
N THR A 169 9.56 -8.50 6.43
CA THR A 169 10.69 -9.38 6.76
C THR A 169 10.67 -10.69 5.98
N LYS A 170 9.48 -11.30 5.80
CA LYS A 170 9.35 -12.53 5.00
C LYS A 170 9.67 -12.30 3.54
N LEU A 171 9.13 -11.24 2.94
CA LEU A 171 9.38 -10.92 1.54
C LEU A 171 10.85 -10.57 1.31
N GLU A 172 11.48 -9.87 2.25
CA GLU A 172 12.91 -9.53 2.19
C GLU A 172 13.79 -10.78 2.26
N THR A 173 13.53 -11.67 3.23
CA THR A 173 14.38 -12.84 3.47
C THR A 173 14.20 -13.94 2.44
N GLU A 174 12.98 -14.19 1.99
CA GLU A 174 12.66 -15.30 1.09
C GLU A 174 12.77 -14.92 -0.39
N VAL A 175 12.53 -13.67 -0.73
CA VAL A 175 12.47 -13.19 -2.12
C VAL A 175 13.62 -12.23 -2.46
N GLY A 176 14.16 -11.54 -1.46
CA GLY A 176 15.19 -10.51 -1.66
C GLY A 176 14.62 -9.11 -1.93
N TYR A 177 13.34 -8.91 -1.67
CA TYR A 177 12.71 -7.61 -1.82
C TYR A 177 13.36 -6.57 -0.89
N LYS A 178 13.62 -5.40 -1.43
CA LYS A 178 14.10 -4.26 -0.65
C LYS A 178 13.63 -2.97 -1.29
N PRO A 179 12.76 -2.18 -0.65
CA PRO A 179 12.36 -0.88 -1.15
C PRO A 179 13.55 0.07 -1.14
N LYS A 180 13.68 0.89 -2.18
CA LYS A 180 14.85 1.76 -2.41
C LYS A 180 14.48 3.23 -2.49
N VAL A 181 13.25 3.53 -2.91
CA VAL A 181 12.81 4.89 -3.20
C VAL A 181 12.31 5.55 -1.92
N ASN A 182 12.98 6.63 -1.49
CA ASN A 182 12.52 7.43 -0.36
C ASN A 182 11.33 8.33 -0.76
N LEU A 183 10.60 8.84 0.25
CA LEU A 183 9.41 9.64 0.03
C LEU A 183 9.66 10.84 -0.89
N LYS A 184 10.74 11.59 -0.66
CA LYS A 184 11.02 12.80 -1.43
C LYS A 184 11.25 12.47 -2.91
N GLU A 185 12.09 11.49 -3.18
CA GLU A 185 12.41 11.04 -4.54
C GLU A 185 11.15 10.54 -5.26
N GLY A 186 10.36 9.67 -4.60
CA GLY A 186 9.13 9.14 -5.19
C GLY A 186 8.08 10.23 -5.46
N ILE A 187 7.95 11.23 -4.57
CA ILE A 187 7.06 12.38 -4.79
C ILE A 187 7.56 13.26 -5.94
N ASP A 188 8.85 13.51 -6.03
CA ASP A 188 9.41 14.31 -7.13
C ASP A 188 9.15 13.62 -8.49
N CYS A 189 9.37 12.31 -8.60
CA CYS A 189 9.02 11.50 -9.78
C CYS A 189 7.52 11.51 -10.08
N PHE A 190 6.68 11.30 -9.08
CA PHE A 190 5.23 11.33 -9.21
C PHE A 190 4.73 12.68 -9.73
N VAL A 191 5.20 13.78 -9.14
CA VAL A 191 4.78 15.14 -9.52
C VAL A 191 5.30 15.52 -10.91
N SER A 192 6.52 15.09 -11.29
CA SER A 192 7.04 15.28 -12.65
C SER A 192 6.11 14.64 -13.68
N TRP A 193 5.77 13.35 -13.48
CA TRP A 193 4.82 12.65 -14.33
C TRP A 193 3.44 13.34 -14.32
N TYR A 194 2.94 13.73 -13.14
CA TYR A 194 1.63 14.36 -13.01
C TYR A 194 1.54 15.68 -13.79
N LYS A 195 2.57 16.53 -13.69
CA LYS A 195 2.66 17.78 -14.43
C LYS A 195 2.68 17.55 -15.94
N GLN A 196 3.50 16.62 -16.40
CA GLN A 196 3.60 16.29 -17.82
C GLN A 196 2.29 15.74 -18.39
N TYR A 197 1.63 14.83 -17.66
CA TYR A 197 0.47 14.11 -18.16
C TYR A 197 -0.85 14.90 -18.03
N PHE A 198 -1.06 15.59 -16.91
CA PHE A 198 -2.33 16.27 -16.61
C PHE A 198 -2.29 17.79 -16.78
N LEU A 199 -1.13 18.42 -16.61
CA LEU A 199 -1.02 19.87 -16.66
C LEU A 199 -0.34 20.38 -17.94
N ASN A 200 0.16 19.50 -18.79
CA ASN A 200 0.92 19.84 -20.02
C ASN A 200 2.07 20.83 -19.77
N VAL A 201 2.71 20.73 -18.60
CA VAL A 201 3.88 21.53 -18.22
C VAL A 201 5.13 20.67 -18.43
N ASN A 202 5.97 21.07 -19.42
CA ASN A 202 7.27 20.43 -19.69
C ASN A 202 8.32 20.84 -18.66
#